data_77ce891a87f6a3977e896ac62286361f
#
_entry.id   77ce891a87f6a3977e896ac62286361f
#
_cell.length_a   1.000
_cell.length_b   1.000
_cell.length_c   1.000
_cell.angle_alpha   90.00
_cell.angle_beta   90.00
_cell.angle_gamma   90.00
#
_symmetry.space_group_name_H-M   'P 1'
#
loop_
_entity.id
_entity.type
_entity.pdbx_description
1 polymer ?
#
loop_
_entity_poly.entity_id
_entity_poly.type
_entity_poly.pdbx_seq_one_letter_code
_entity_poly.pdbx_strand_id
1 'polypeptide(L)'
;MHPIRHAKALVRERLTELVRSEVRAEMRATATLAAQVVEARQADASRLASTYDHTKNPNDEFYSGLADRLRRAGVDVQTRQVDVARFADWVEAHAGLGAYYGDSATRVEKLLEHYLAGESTHLTAGMTYIDVAAAGSHWVPCLRHAGLDALSLDLSYPQGVRGWRIGADAQKIPLPDGSVDAMSAQCAFEMFQGGADVGFISEAARLLRNGGGLAIVPLYVDDTYFIATSPYTVVDPDSFDEDATVVWRDDEYDAPFSRHYSPEALADRLGDTLALFSQVRVVHMTNLESVRERWPGSRLYAYFMLESRK
;
A
#
# COMPACT_ATOMS: atom_id res chain seq x y z
N MET A 1 62.32 -15.94 -11.40
CA MET A 1 61.03 -15.57 -10.77
C MET A 1 61.25 -15.35 -9.30
N HIS A 2 60.84 -14.22 -8.77
CA HIS A 2 61.19 -13.77 -7.42
C HIS A 2 60.36 -14.53 -6.37
N PRO A 3 60.94 -15.29 -5.42
CA PRO A 3 60.25 -16.15 -4.45
C PRO A 3 59.24 -15.38 -3.57
N ILE A 4 59.47 -14.06 -3.36
CA ILE A 4 58.56 -13.17 -2.59
C ILE A 4 57.23 -12.93 -3.30
N ARG A 5 57.16 -12.92 -4.63
CA ARG A 5 55.91 -12.76 -5.38
C ARG A 5 55.03 -14.01 -5.27
N HIS A 6 55.62 -15.18 -5.25
CA HIS A 6 54.91 -16.44 -5.13
C HIS A 6 54.33 -16.63 -3.72
N ALA A 7 55.07 -16.26 -2.67
CA ALA A 7 54.60 -16.29 -1.30
C ALA A 7 53.43 -15.31 -1.06
N LYS A 8 53.48 -14.08 -1.63
CA LYS A 8 52.37 -13.10 -1.54
C LYS A 8 51.12 -13.60 -2.27
N ALA A 9 51.23 -14.28 -3.39
CA ALA A 9 50.09 -14.84 -4.11
C ALA A 9 49.40 -15.95 -3.30
N LEU A 10 50.17 -16.87 -2.72
CA LEU A 10 49.67 -17.95 -1.85
C LEU A 10 48.95 -17.41 -0.58
N VAL A 11 49.51 -16.39 0.04
CA VAL A 11 48.86 -15.75 1.20
C VAL A 11 47.53 -15.07 0.82
N ARG A 12 47.51 -14.40 -0.32
CA ARG A 12 46.32 -13.75 -0.84
C ARG A 12 45.22 -14.78 -1.19
N GLU A 13 45.59 -15.87 -1.78
CA GLU A 13 44.69 -16.98 -2.12
C GLU A 13 44.10 -17.63 -0.88
N ARG A 14 44.91 -17.96 0.13
CA ARG A 14 44.44 -18.48 1.41
C ARG A 14 43.52 -17.49 2.18
N LEU A 15 43.85 -16.21 2.18
CA LEU A 15 42.99 -15.18 2.79
C LEU A 15 41.65 -15.08 2.05
N THR A 16 41.65 -15.16 0.73
CA THR A 16 40.43 -15.14 -0.08
C THR A 16 39.55 -16.36 0.19
N GLU A 17 40.18 -17.56 0.32
CA GLU A 17 39.45 -18.78 0.66
C GLU A 17 38.86 -18.72 2.09
N LEU A 18 39.61 -18.18 3.05
CA LEU A 18 39.17 -18.04 4.44
C LEU A 18 37.97 -17.10 4.52
N VAL A 19 38.04 -15.93 3.89
CA VAL A 19 36.91 -14.95 3.83
C VAL A 19 35.70 -15.57 3.12
N ARG A 20 35.90 -16.31 2.03
CA ARG A 20 34.80 -17.01 1.35
C ARG A 20 34.14 -18.08 2.21
N SER A 21 34.95 -18.79 3.02
CA SER A 21 34.42 -19.84 3.91
C SER A 21 33.64 -19.25 5.07
N GLU A 22 34.10 -18.15 5.67
CA GLU A 22 33.38 -17.44 6.73
C GLU A 22 32.06 -16.83 6.21
N VAL A 23 32.09 -16.12 5.09
CA VAL A 23 30.87 -15.57 4.46
C VAL A 23 29.86 -16.68 4.15
N ARG A 24 30.31 -17.84 3.63
CA ARG A 24 29.42 -18.98 3.40
C ARG A 24 28.87 -19.57 4.71
N ALA A 25 29.66 -19.58 5.79
CA ALA A 25 29.21 -20.07 7.06
C ALA A 25 28.14 -19.12 7.69
N GLU A 26 28.36 -17.82 7.63
CA GLU A 26 27.37 -16.82 8.06
C GLU A 26 26.10 -16.87 7.23
N MET A 27 26.21 -16.98 5.90
CA MET A 27 25.04 -17.13 5.03
C MET A 27 24.23 -18.39 5.35
N ARG A 28 24.91 -19.53 5.66
CA ARG A 28 24.22 -20.75 6.09
C ARG A 28 23.56 -20.60 7.45
N ALA A 29 24.23 -19.96 8.42
CA ALA A 29 23.66 -19.72 9.73
C ALA A 29 22.42 -18.81 9.64
N THR A 30 22.49 -17.77 8.85
CA THR A 30 21.36 -16.85 8.58
C THR A 30 20.20 -17.59 7.89
N ALA A 31 20.48 -18.42 6.88
CA ALA A 31 19.47 -19.22 6.20
C ALA A 31 18.83 -20.25 7.14
N THR A 32 19.61 -20.87 8.04
CA THR A 32 19.09 -21.80 9.05
C THR A 32 18.19 -21.11 10.06
N LEU A 33 18.60 -19.92 10.53
CA LEU A 33 17.79 -19.12 11.45
C LEU A 33 16.48 -18.66 10.78
N ALA A 34 16.55 -18.20 9.53
CA ALA A 34 15.38 -17.85 8.75
C ALA A 34 14.43 -19.04 8.57
N ALA A 35 14.94 -20.23 8.28
CA ALA A 35 14.15 -21.45 8.17
C ALA A 35 13.50 -21.83 9.51
N GLN A 36 14.21 -21.71 10.63
CA GLN A 36 13.65 -21.98 11.97
C GLN A 36 12.55 -20.96 12.34
N VAL A 37 12.73 -19.69 11.99
CA VAL A 37 11.70 -18.66 12.19
C VAL A 37 10.47 -18.94 11.35
N VAL A 38 10.64 -19.35 10.09
CA VAL A 38 9.54 -19.75 9.20
C VAL A 38 8.82 -20.97 9.76
N GLU A 39 9.56 -22.00 10.21
CA GLU A 39 8.96 -23.22 10.78
C GLU A 39 8.21 -22.95 12.08
N ALA A 40 8.74 -22.11 12.98
CA ALA A 40 8.05 -21.69 14.19
C ALA A 40 6.78 -20.90 13.88
N ARG A 41 6.84 -19.99 12.90
CA ARG A 41 5.69 -19.22 12.44
C ARG A 41 4.65 -20.09 11.75
N GLN A 42 5.07 -21.06 10.94
CA GLN A 42 4.14 -22.02 10.31
C GLN A 42 3.42 -22.89 11.35
N ALA A 43 4.09 -23.22 12.45
CA ALA A 43 3.45 -23.94 13.57
C ALA A 43 2.42 -23.07 14.29
N ASP A 44 2.64 -21.75 14.40
CA ASP A 44 1.64 -20.80 14.91
C ASP A 44 0.55 -20.52 13.87
N ALA A 45 0.88 -20.46 12.59
CA ALA A 45 -0.06 -20.27 11.47
C ALA A 45 -1.12 -21.38 11.42
N SER A 46 -0.76 -22.64 11.72
CA SER A 46 -1.72 -23.73 11.76
C SER A 46 -2.83 -23.53 12.81
N ARG A 47 -2.62 -22.66 13.80
CA ARG A 47 -3.65 -22.26 14.78
C ARG A 47 -4.50 -21.06 14.32
N LEU A 48 -3.95 -20.19 13.46
CA LEU A 48 -4.58 -18.97 13.00
C LEU A 48 -5.26 -19.13 11.62
N ALA A 49 -4.70 -19.97 10.74
CA ALA A 49 -5.22 -20.26 9.40
C ALA A 49 -6.63 -20.90 9.42
N SER A 50 -7.10 -21.40 10.57
CA SER A 50 -8.45 -21.94 10.70
C SER A 50 -9.54 -20.86 10.73
N THR A 51 -9.19 -19.57 10.76
CA THR A 51 -10.15 -18.48 10.97
C THR A 51 -10.32 -17.56 9.76
N TYR A 52 -9.39 -17.53 8.80
CA TYR A 52 -9.51 -16.72 7.60
C TYR A 52 -9.49 -17.56 6.33
N ASP A 53 -10.60 -17.55 5.61
CA ASP A 53 -10.73 -18.24 4.33
C ASP A 53 -10.32 -17.29 3.19
N HIS A 54 -9.06 -17.39 2.75
CA HIS A 54 -8.54 -16.65 1.60
C HIS A 54 -9.22 -17.03 0.27
N THR A 55 -9.98 -18.14 0.24
CA THR A 55 -10.74 -18.57 -0.93
C THR A 55 -12.08 -17.87 -1.04
N LYS A 56 -12.50 -17.12 0.00
CA LYS A 56 -13.69 -16.28 -0.11
C LYS A 56 -13.51 -15.36 -1.31
N ASN A 57 -14.39 -15.54 -2.29
CA ASN A 57 -14.57 -14.58 -3.37
C ASN A 57 -15.81 -13.76 -3.00
N PRO A 58 -15.62 -12.68 -2.20
CA PRO A 58 -16.74 -11.93 -1.69
C PRO A 58 -17.48 -11.27 -2.86
N ASN A 59 -18.78 -11.41 -2.84
CA ASN A 59 -19.69 -10.87 -3.83
C ASN A 59 -20.19 -9.47 -3.44
N ASP A 60 -20.97 -8.85 -4.29
CA ASP A 60 -21.56 -7.53 -4.04
C ASP A 60 -22.45 -7.48 -2.79
N GLU A 61 -23.10 -8.61 -2.41
CA GLU A 61 -23.90 -8.72 -1.18
C GLU A 61 -23.02 -8.58 0.06
N PHE A 62 -21.86 -9.23 0.08
CA PHE A 62 -20.88 -9.10 1.16
C PHE A 62 -20.44 -7.66 1.35
N TYR A 63 -20.00 -6.98 0.27
CA TYR A 63 -19.54 -5.58 0.36
C TYR A 63 -20.67 -4.61 0.67
N SER A 64 -21.89 -4.86 0.19
CA SER A 64 -23.08 -4.09 0.58
C SER A 64 -23.38 -4.24 2.06
N GLY A 65 -23.23 -5.44 2.61
CA GLY A 65 -23.36 -5.71 4.04
C GLY A 65 -22.33 -4.94 4.88
N LEU A 66 -21.08 -4.87 4.42
CA LEU A 66 -20.03 -4.07 5.06
C LEU A 66 -20.34 -2.55 4.99
N ALA A 67 -20.81 -2.07 3.85
CA ALA A 67 -21.22 -0.67 3.71
C ALA A 67 -22.34 -0.30 4.69
N ASP A 68 -23.29 -1.20 4.93
CA ASP A 68 -24.36 -1.01 5.92
C ASP A 68 -23.84 -1.04 7.36
N ARG A 69 -22.84 -1.88 7.65
CA ARG A 69 -22.17 -1.89 8.96
C ARG A 69 -21.38 -0.61 9.21
N LEU A 70 -20.65 -0.10 8.20
CA LEU A 70 -19.95 1.20 8.27
C LEU A 70 -20.93 2.33 8.61
N ARG A 71 -22.10 2.38 7.96
CA ARG A 71 -23.14 3.39 8.29
C ARG A 71 -23.62 3.26 9.73
N ARG A 72 -23.83 2.04 10.21
CA ARG A 72 -24.20 1.79 11.63
C ARG A 72 -23.11 2.18 12.61
N ALA A 73 -21.83 2.08 12.21
CA ALA A 73 -20.70 2.56 13.00
C ALA A 73 -20.50 4.10 12.92
N GLY A 74 -21.40 4.82 12.23
CA GLY A 74 -21.36 6.29 12.15
C GLY A 74 -20.50 6.84 11.02
N VAL A 75 -20.02 5.98 10.12
CA VAL A 75 -19.22 6.41 8.96
C VAL A 75 -20.16 6.88 7.84
N ASP A 76 -19.88 8.04 7.23
CA ASP A 76 -20.58 8.50 6.02
C ASP A 76 -20.15 7.59 4.84
N VAL A 77 -21.09 6.80 4.33
CA VAL A 77 -20.84 5.86 3.21
C VAL A 77 -21.69 6.25 2.02
N GLN A 78 -21.00 6.64 0.94
CA GLN A 78 -21.61 6.90 -0.35
C GLN A 78 -21.43 5.71 -1.29
N THR A 79 -22.46 5.44 -2.09
CA THR A 79 -22.40 4.44 -3.15
C THR A 79 -22.04 5.14 -4.46
N ARG A 80 -21.07 4.56 -5.21
CA ARG A 80 -20.66 5.07 -6.52
C ARG A 80 -20.52 3.93 -7.50
N GLN A 81 -20.73 4.22 -8.77
CA GLN A 81 -20.41 3.33 -9.87
C GLN A 81 -19.26 3.92 -10.69
N VAL A 82 -18.36 3.05 -11.14
CA VAL A 82 -17.36 3.40 -12.14
C VAL A 82 -18.08 3.59 -13.46
N ASP A 83 -17.93 4.76 -14.09
CA ASP A 83 -18.29 4.93 -15.49
C ASP A 83 -17.27 4.16 -16.36
N VAL A 84 -17.66 2.95 -16.76
CA VAL A 84 -16.77 2.00 -17.44
C VAL A 84 -16.31 2.56 -18.81
N ALA A 85 -17.17 3.31 -19.51
CA ALA A 85 -16.80 3.90 -20.77
C ALA A 85 -15.76 5.02 -20.60
N ARG A 86 -16.01 5.93 -19.65
CA ARG A 86 -15.07 7.01 -19.32
C ARG A 86 -13.76 6.46 -18.78
N PHE A 87 -13.81 5.41 -17.97
CA PHE A 87 -12.60 4.73 -17.49
C PHE A 87 -11.83 4.08 -18.64
N ALA A 88 -12.51 3.46 -19.61
CA ALA A 88 -11.86 2.90 -20.79
C ALA A 88 -11.14 3.98 -21.63
N ASP A 89 -11.79 5.10 -21.88
CA ASP A 89 -11.18 6.25 -22.56
C ASP A 89 -9.95 6.76 -21.80
N TRP A 90 -10.04 6.82 -20.48
CA TRP A 90 -8.93 7.20 -19.62
C TRP A 90 -7.76 6.22 -19.72
N VAL A 91 -8.03 4.90 -19.72
CA VAL A 91 -7.00 3.84 -19.88
C VAL A 91 -6.29 3.98 -21.22
N GLU A 92 -7.04 4.26 -22.31
CA GLU A 92 -6.46 4.49 -23.63
C GLU A 92 -5.58 5.75 -23.68
N ALA A 93 -6.04 6.84 -23.06
CA ALA A 93 -5.26 8.08 -22.94
C ALA A 93 -3.98 7.90 -22.12
N HIS A 94 -3.95 6.91 -21.21
CA HIS A 94 -2.81 6.59 -20.34
C HIS A 94 -2.14 5.24 -20.71
N ALA A 95 -2.11 4.90 -22.01
CA ALA A 95 -1.58 3.62 -22.49
C ALA A 95 -0.13 3.34 -22.04
N GLY A 96 0.70 4.38 -21.92
CA GLY A 96 2.08 4.26 -21.38
C GLY A 96 2.12 3.78 -19.94
N LEU A 97 1.19 4.23 -19.11
CA LEU A 97 1.04 3.77 -17.72
C LEU A 97 0.55 2.31 -17.69
N GLY A 98 -0.42 1.97 -18.56
CA GLY A 98 -0.89 0.59 -18.72
C GLY A 98 0.21 -0.37 -19.15
N ALA A 99 1.10 0.06 -20.05
CA ALA A 99 2.24 -0.74 -20.51
C ALA A 99 3.25 -1.03 -19.38
N TYR A 100 3.40 -0.10 -18.43
CA TYR A 100 4.26 -0.31 -17.26
C TYR A 100 3.81 -1.50 -16.41
N TYR A 101 2.50 -1.68 -16.20
CA TYR A 101 1.96 -2.81 -15.43
C TYR A 101 1.95 -4.14 -16.20
N GLY A 102 2.27 -4.14 -17.50
CA GLY A 102 2.35 -5.32 -18.34
C GLY A 102 1.03 -6.10 -18.42
N ASP A 103 1.12 -7.43 -18.48
CA ASP A 103 -0.03 -8.34 -18.56
C ASP A 103 -0.45 -8.91 -17.20
N SER A 104 -0.14 -8.21 -16.11
CA SER A 104 -0.55 -8.63 -14.77
C SER A 104 -2.08 -8.64 -14.63
N ALA A 105 -2.63 -9.64 -13.93
CA ALA A 105 -4.04 -9.70 -13.59
C ALA A 105 -4.50 -8.47 -12.75
N THR A 106 -3.58 -7.81 -12.06
CA THR A 106 -3.85 -6.58 -11.28
C THR A 106 -3.66 -5.29 -12.08
N ARG A 107 -3.29 -5.36 -13.38
CA ARG A 107 -3.07 -4.17 -14.20
C ARG A 107 -4.26 -3.21 -14.19
N VAL A 108 -5.45 -3.74 -14.42
CA VAL A 108 -6.68 -2.91 -14.48
C VAL A 108 -7.01 -2.33 -13.12
N GLU A 109 -6.76 -3.07 -12.05
CA GLU A 109 -6.89 -2.56 -10.67
C GLU A 109 -5.98 -1.36 -10.43
N LYS A 110 -4.69 -1.45 -10.79
CA LYS A 110 -3.75 -0.34 -10.62
C LYS A 110 -4.15 0.91 -11.43
N LEU A 111 -4.65 0.72 -12.63
CA LEU A 111 -5.18 1.81 -13.44
C LEU A 111 -6.46 2.40 -12.83
N LEU A 112 -7.32 1.56 -12.27
CA LEU A 112 -8.54 2.00 -11.58
C LEU A 112 -8.22 2.81 -10.31
N GLU A 113 -7.24 2.38 -9.51
CA GLU A 113 -6.76 3.13 -8.34
C GLU A 113 -6.31 4.54 -8.74
N HIS A 114 -5.49 4.68 -9.80
CA HIS A 114 -5.04 5.98 -10.30
C HIS A 114 -6.21 6.84 -10.80
N TYR A 115 -7.11 6.23 -11.57
CA TYR A 115 -8.30 6.90 -12.07
C TYR A 115 -9.18 7.43 -10.93
N LEU A 116 -9.50 6.58 -9.96
CA LEU A 116 -10.33 6.93 -8.80
C LEU A 116 -9.66 7.99 -7.91
N ALA A 117 -8.36 7.87 -7.65
CA ALA A 117 -7.62 8.87 -6.90
C ALA A 117 -7.62 10.23 -7.60
N GLY A 118 -7.43 10.26 -8.92
CA GLY A 118 -7.47 11.48 -9.74
C GLY A 118 -8.84 12.15 -9.75
N GLU A 119 -9.90 11.37 -9.95
CA GLU A 119 -11.29 11.86 -9.93
C GLU A 119 -11.68 12.39 -8.54
N SER A 120 -11.35 11.63 -7.48
CA SER A 120 -11.66 11.98 -6.10
C SER A 120 -10.97 13.25 -5.65
N THR A 121 -9.73 13.46 -6.02
CA THR A 121 -8.94 14.64 -5.63
C THR A 121 -9.04 15.79 -6.64
N HIS A 122 -9.78 15.61 -7.75
CA HIS A 122 -9.98 16.60 -8.82
C HIS A 122 -8.66 17.14 -9.38
N LEU A 123 -7.72 16.24 -9.69
CA LEU A 123 -6.39 16.61 -10.17
C LEU A 123 -6.46 17.45 -11.44
N THR A 124 -5.80 18.61 -11.39
CA THR A 124 -5.67 19.51 -12.54
C THR A 124 -4.25 20.08 -12.63
N ALA A 125 -3.85 20.51 -13.83
CA ALA A 125 -2.54 21.10 -14.04
C ALA A 125 -2.28 22.28 -13.07
N GLY A 126 -1.05 22.38 -12.59
CA GLY A 126 -0.61 23.39 -11.61
C GLY A 126 -0.84 23.03 -10.15
N MET A 127 -1.56 21.95 -9.84
CA MET A 127 -1.72 21.46 -8.46
C MET A 127 -0.44 20.80 -7.95
N THR A 128 -0.15 21.01 -6.67
CA THR A 128 0.85 20.22 -5.93
C THR A 128 0.19 18.94 -5.40
N TYR A 129 0.71 17.80 -5.82
CA TYR A 129 0.17 16.49 -5.48
C TYR A 129 1.24 15.57 -4.89
N ILE A 130 0.89 14.77 -3.89
CA ILE A 130 1.77 13.74 -3.32
C ILE A 130 1.16 12.35 -3.52
N ASP A 131 1.91 11.47 -4.19
CA ASP A 131 1.66 10.03 -4.22
C ASP A 131 2.45 9.36 -3.10
N VAL A 132 1.75 8.74 -2.15
CA VAL A 132 2.31 8.24 -0.89
C VAL A 132 2.63 6.76 -0.98
N ALA A 133 3.83 6.37 -0.52
CA ALA A 133 4.40 5.03 -0.63
C ALA A 133 4.49 4.55 -2.10
N ALA A 134 4.94 5.47 -2.96
CA ALA A 134 4.86 5.35 -4.41
C ALA A 134 6.18 4.90 -5.06
N ALA A 135 7.04 4.17 -4.33
CA ALA A 135 8.30 3.68 -4.90
C ALA A 135 8.04 2.83 -6.16
N GLY A 136 8.70 3.21 -7.25
CA GLY A 136 8.57 2.50 -8.52
C GLY A 136 7.28 2.80 -9.30
N SER A 137 6.34 3.58 -8.77
CA SER A 137 5.14 3.98 -9.51
C SER A 137 5.48 4.92 -10.69
N HIS A 138 4.86 4.69 -11.85
CA HIS A 138 4.94 5.60 -12.99
C HIS A 138 3.82 6.67 -12.99
N TRP A 139 2.98 6.69 -11.96
CA TRP A 139 1.89 7.66 -11.86
C TRP A 139 2.39 9.10 -11.74
N VAL A 140 3.34 9.35 -10.82
CA VAL A 140 3.92 10.69 -10.64
C VAL A 140 4.59 11.22 -11.92
N PRO A 141 5.45 10.49 -12.64
CA PRO A 141 5.94 10.90 -13.95
C PRO A 141 4.83 11.24 -14.95
N CYS A 142 3.75 10.48 -14.98
CA CYS A 142 2.58 10.72 -15.83
C CYS A 142 1.90 12.05 -15.48
N LEU A 143 1.64 12.32 -14.20
CA LEU A 143 1.04 13.56 -13.71
C LEU A 143 1.94 14.78 -13.98
N ARG A 144 3.25 14.64 -13.81
CA ARG A 144 4.22 15.70 -14.13
C ARG A 144 4.20 16.04 -15.63
N HIS A 145 4.07 15.04 -16.48
CA HIS A 145 3.91 15.26 -17.93
C HIS A 145 2.59 16.00 -18.25
N ALA A 146 1.55 15.76 -17.45
CA ALA A 146 0.27 16.47 -17.53
C ALA A 146 0.27 17.87 -16.89
N GLY A 147 1.42 18.34 -16.40
CA GLY A 147 1.60 19.70 -15.88
C GLY A 147 1.29 19.89 -14.40
N LEU A 148 1.19 18.81 -13.62
CA LEU A 148 1.09 18.90 -12.16
C LEU A 148 2.48 19.01 -11.51
N ASP A 149 2.56 19.67 -10.37
CA ASP A 149 3.73 19.58 -9.47
C ASP A 149 3.58 18.35 -8.57
N ALA A 150 3.70 17.18 -9.20
CA ALA A 150 3.52 15.91 -8.54
C ALA A 150 4.81 15.40 -7.90
N LEU A 151 4.71 14.95 -6.65
CA LEU A 151 5.79 14.45 -5.81
C LEU A 151 5.52 12.99 -5.46
N SER A 152 6.58 12.17 -5.41
CA SER A 152 6.53 10.77 -4.95
C SER A 152 7.18 10.69 -3.58
N LEU A 153 6.43 10.21 -2.59
CA LEU A 153 6.91 9.98 -1.24
C LEU A 153 7.14 8.48 -1.02
N ASP A 154 8.29 8.11 -0.50
CA ASP A 154 8.55 6.72 -0.10
C ASP A 154 9.68 6.62 0.93
N LEU A 155 9.59 5.63 1.84
CA LEU A 155 10.62 5.32 2.83
C LEU A 155 11.93 4.84 2.19
N SER A 156 11.86 4.20 1.02
CA SER A 156 13.03 3.67 0.30
C SER A 156 13.88 4.74 -0.38
N TYR A 157 13.38 5.96 -0.50
CA TYR A 157 14.15 7.06 -1.07
C TYR A 157 15.16 7.64 -0.07
N PRO A 158 16.29 8.20 -0.56
CA PRO A 158 17.20 8.94 0.31
C PRO A 158 16.49 10.09 1.03
N GLN A 159 16.76 10.21 2.33
CA GLN A 159 16.14 11.19 3.23
C GLN A 159 16.06 12.61 2.66
N GLY A 160 14.91 13.26 2.83
CA GLY A 160 14.62 14.63 2.44
C GLY A 160 14.03 14.76 1.03
N VAL A 161 13.85 16.01 0.60
CA VAL A 161 13.29 16.35 -0.73
C VAL A 161 14.40 16.41 -1.76
N ARG A 162 14.29 15.63 -2.83
CA ARG A 162 15.25 15.56 -3.94
C ARG A 162 14.53 15.60 -5.28
N GLY A 163 14.41 16.78 -5.86
CA GLY A 163 13.59 17.01 -7.04
C GLY A 163 12.12 16.70 -6.75
N TRP A 164 11.54 15.75 -7.45
CA TRP A 164 10.17 15.32 -7.25
C TRP A 164 10.02 14.09 -6.32
N ARG A 165 11.10 13.68 -5.64
CA ARG A 165 11.10 12.55 -4.70
C ARG A 165 11.29 13.04 -3.27
N ILE A 166 10.54 12.46 -2.36
CA ILE A 166 10.61 12.72 -0.92
C ILE A 166 10.93 11.40 -0.23
N GLY A 167 12.11 11.32 0.39
CA GLY A 167 12.46 10.23 1.29
C GLY A 167 12.06 10.62 2.71
N ALA A 168 10.94 10.11 3.19
CA ALA A 168 10.45 10.38 4.54
C ALA A 168 9.40 9.36 4.96
N ASP A 169 9.16 9.28 6.26
CA ASP A 169 8.00 8.63 6.84
C ASP A 169 6.73 9.44 6.51
N ALA A 170 5.66 8.75 6.08
CA ALA A 170 4.38 9.38 5.79
C ALA A 170 3.73 10.06 7.00
N GLN A 171 4.16 9.72 8.22
CA GLN A 171 3.74 10.37 9.46
C GLN A 171 4.46 11.72 9.69
N LYS A 172 5.55 12.00 8.97
CA LYS A 172 6.36 13.21 9.15
C LYS A 172 7.05 13.61 7.84
N ILE A 173 6.33 14.30 6.99
CA ILE A 173 6.78 14.72 5.67
C ILE A 173 7.44 16.11 5.77
N PRO A 174 8.66 16.32 5.24
CA PRO A 174 9.40 17.58 5.40
C PRO A 174 8.91 18.67 4.45
N LEU A 175 7.62 18.99 4.50
CA LEU A 175 6.97 20.04 3.75
C LEU A 175 6.18 20.97 4.70
N PRO A 176 5.98 22.26 4.33
CA PRO A 176 5.21 23.20 5.12
C PRO A 176 3.73 22.83 5.26
N ASP A 177 3.10 23.29 6.33
CA ASP A 177 1.66 23.18 6.53
C ASP A 177 0.90 23.85 5.39
N GLY A 178 -0.20 23.24 4.95
CA GLY A 178 -1.09 23.81 3.93
C GLY A 178 -0.43 24.04 2.57
N SER A 179 0.63 23.26 2.24
CA SER A 179 1.40 23.45 0.99
C SER A 179 0.99 22.51 -0.15
N VAL A 180 0.06 21.58 0.11
CA VAL A 180 -0.31 20.51 -0.82
C VAL A 180 -1.79 20.62 -1.20
N ASP A 181 -2.10 20.43 -2.49
CA ASP A 181 -3.47 20.48 -3.00
C ASP A 181 -4.18 19.14 -2.89
N ALA A 182 -3.44 18.06 -3.13
CA ALA A 182 -3.99 16.73 -3.14
C ALA A 182 -2.96 15.68 -2.73
N MET A 183 -3.44 14.63 -2.08
CA MET A 183 -2.63 13.46 -1.70
C MET A 183 -3.39 12.17 -2.01
N SER A 184 -2.69 11.10 -2.35
CA SER A 184 -3.27 9.77 -2.32
C SER A 184 -2.31 8.72 -1.78
N ALA A 185 -2.89 7.66 -1.19
CA ALA A 185 -2.22 6.40 -0.89
C ALA A 185 -2.93 5.31 -1.69
N GLN A 186 -2.21 4.70 -2.65
CA GLN A 186 -2.77 3.74 -3.59
C GLN A 186 -2.14 2.37 -3.35
N CYS A 187 -2.94 1.40 -2.87
CA CYS A 187 -2.47 0.08 -2.46
C CYS A 187 -1.24 0.14 -1.53
N ALA A 188 -1.34 0.98 -0.51
CA ALA A 188 -0.23 1.31 0.38
C ALA A 188 -0.66 1.49 1.83
N PHE A 189 -1.85 2.06 2.07
CA PHE A 189 -2.34 2.40 3.40
C PHE A 189 -2.48 1.17 4.31
N GLU A 190 -2.85 0.05 3.75
CA GLU A 190 -2.92 -1.24 4.43
C GLU A 190 -1.56 -1.72 4.97
N MET A 191 -0.46 -1.25 4.36
CA MET A 191 0.91 -1.61 4.72
C MET A 191 1.48 -0.77 5.88
N PHE A 192 0.75 0.22 6.38
CA PHE A 192 1.21 1.14 7.43
C PHE A 192 1.15 0.46 8.80
N GLN A 193 2.32 0.12 9.32
CA GLN A 193 2.49 -0.64 10.56
C GLN A 193 2.26 0.22 11.81
N GLY A 194 1.84 -0.42 12.90
CA GLY A 194 1.61 0.27 14.18
C GLY A 194 0.64 1.44 14.03
N GLY A 195 0.98 2.60 14.56
CA GLY A 195 0.18 3.84 14.46
C GLY A 195 0.38 4.65 13.18
N ALA A 196 1.07 4.11 12.17
CA ALA A 196 1.44 4.89 10.99
C ALA A 196 0.24 5.29 10.10
N ASP A 197 -0.84 4.53 10.12
CA ASP A 197 -2.11 4.87 9.46
C ASP A 197 -2.74 6.13 10.08
N VAL A 198 -2.85 6.18 11.40
CA VAL A 198 -3.35 7.34 12.17
C VAL A 198 -2.43 8.54 11.99
N GLY A 199 -1.11 8.32 12.12
CA GLY A 199 -0.09 9.35 11.91
C GLY A 199 -0.12 9.95 10.51
N PHE A 200 -0.28 9.13 9.48
CA PHE A 200 -0.40 9.58 8.09
C PHE A 200 -1.65 10.46 7.87
N ILE A 201 -2.82 10.07 8.38
CA ILE A 201 -4.04 10.87 8.24
C ILE A 201 -3.86 12.24 8.91
N SER A 202 -3.26 12.28 10.12
CA SER A 202 -2.94 13.53 10.81
C SER A 202 -1.97 14.40 10.01
N GLU A 203 -0.94 13.81 9.43
CA GLU A 203 0.05 14.50 8.62
C GLU A 203 -0.54 15.01 7.29
N ALA A 204 -1.40 14.22 6.65
CA ALA A 204 -2.15 14.66 5.47
C ALA A 204 -3.04 15.87 5.79
N ALA A 205 -3.72 15.86 6.94
CA ALA A 205 -4.51 17.01 7.39
C ALA A 205 -3.64 18.26 7.65
N ARG A 206 -2.39 18.12 8.11
CA ARG A 206 -1.44 19.22 8.27
C ARG A 206 -1.00 19.79 6.92
N LEU A 207 -0.65 18.90 5.97
CA LEU A 207 -0.06 19.28 4.68
C LEU A 207 -1.07 19.87 3.70
N LEU A 208 -2.31 19.35 3.72
CA LEU A 208 -3.33 19.80 2.81
C LEU A 208 -3.77 21.24 3.13
N ARG A 209 -3.86 22.05 2.09
CA ARG A 209 -4.50 23.38 2.21
C ARG A 209 -6.01 23.25 2.38
N ASN A 210 -6.65 24.31 2.81
CA ASN A 210 -8.12 24.35 2.89
C ASN A 210 -8.74 24.01 1.52
N GLY A 211 -9.67 23.04 1.50
CA GLY A 211 -10.26 22.48 0.30
C GLY A 211 -9.42 21.42 -0.42
N GLY A 212 -8.19 21.16 0.05
CA GLY A 212 -7.34 20.09 -0.47
C GLY A 212 -7.91 18.71 -0.19
N GLY A 213 -7.60 17.73 -1.06
CA GLY A 213 -8.19 16.39 -1.02
C GLY A 213 -7.22 15.28 -0.69
N LEU A 214 -7.67 14.30 0.12
CA LEU A 214 -6.99 13.02 0.32
C LEU A 214 -7.84 11.89 -0.26
N ALA A 215 -7.19 10.96 -0.99
CA ALA A 215 -7.79 9.71 -1.44
C ALA A 215 -6.95 8.52 -0.96
N ILE A 216 -7.59 7.53 -0.34
CA ILE A 216 -6.99 6.24 0.00
C ILE A 216 -7.75 5.16 -0.77
N VAL A 217 -7.07 4.47 -1.69
CA VAL A 217 -7.68 3.46 -2.56
C VAL A 217 -6.70 2.33 -2.89
N PRO A 218 -7.09 1.07 -2.69
CA PRO A 218 -8.28 0.64 -1.97
C PRO A 218 -8.21 0.97 -0.47
N LEU A 219 -9.39 1.07 0.16
CA LEU A 219 -9.52 1.00 1.61
C LEU A 219 -9.97 -0.43 1.94
N TYR A 220 -9.11 -1.20 2.62
CA TYR A 220 -9.42 -2.59 2.94
C TYR A 220 -10.35 -2.67 4.14
N VAL A 221 -11.61 -3.00 3.86
CA VAL A 221 -12.66 -3.26 4.86
C VAL A 221 -13.11 -4.70 4.74
N ASP A 222 -13.22 -5.40 5.87
CA ASP A 222 -13.63 -6.79 5.96
C ASP A 222 -14.65 -7.00 7.10
N ASP A 223 -15.18 -8.20 7.26
CA ASP A 223 -16.14 -8.52 8.31
C ASP A 223 -15.50 -8.57 9.71
N THR A 224 -14.20 -8.79 9.79
CA THR A 224 -13.41 -8.81 11.03
C THR A 224 -12.20 -7.89 10.91
N TYR A 225 -11.69 -7.43 12.06
CA TYR A 225 -10.45 -6.67 12.11
C TYR A 225 -9.26 -7.63 12.16
N PHE A 226 -8.41 -7.60 11.14
CA PHE A 226 -7.24 -8.49 11.11
C PHE A 226 -6.03 -7.83 10.41
N ILE A 227 -4.87 -8.38 10.71
CA ILE A 227 -3.63 -8.09 10.01
C ILE A 227 -3.17 -9.37 9.33
N ALA A 228 -3.10 -9.35 8.00
CA ALA A 228 -2.50 -10.42 7.24
C ALA A 228 -0.98 -10.22 7.20
N THR A 229 -0.21 -11.27 7.49
CA THR A 229 1.25 -11.27 7.45
C THR A 229 1.79 -12.46 6.67
N SER A 230 2.98 -12.32 6.11
CA SER A 230 3.65 -13.41 5.41
C SER A 230 4.49 -14.25 6.38
N PRO A 231 4.51 -15.59 6.25
CA PRO A 231 5.42 -16.43 7.02
C PRO A 231 6.89 -16.25 6.61
N TYR A 232 7.16 -15.64 5.45
CA TYR A 232 8.51 -15.50 4.89
C TYR A 232 9.20 -14.18 5.28
N THR A 233 8.44 -13.20 5.77
CA THR A 233 8.99 -11.89 6.15
C THR A 233 8.89 -11.69 7.65
N VAL A 234 9.99 -11.26 8.27
CA VAL A 234 10.01 -10.92 9.70
C VAL A 234 9.42 -9.54 9.88
N VAL A 235 8.31 -9.46 10.60
CA VAL A 235 7.69 -8.21 11.05
C VAL A 235 7.84 -8.14 12.56
N ASP A 236 8.11 -6.94 13.08
CA ASP A 236 8.15 -6.70 14.50
C ASP A 236 6.76 -6.99 15.10
N PRO A 237 6.62 -7.93 16.03
CA PRO A 237 5.33 -8.21 16.67
C PRO A 237 4.69 -6.99 17.32
N ASP A 238 5.48 -6.04 17.82
CA ASP A 238 5.00 -4.80 18.45
C ASP A 238 4.35 -3.84 17.43
N SER A 239 4.48 -4.13 16.12
CA SER A 239 3.80 -3.38 15.05
C SER A 239 2.37 -3.86 14.78
N PHE A 240 1.94 -4.98 15.37
CA PHE A 240 0.58 -5.48 15.24
C PHE A 240 -0.34 -4.79 16.25
N ASP A 241 -1.56 -4.51 15.81
CA ASP A 241 -2.56 -3.91 16.69
C ASP A 241 -3.09 -4.96 17.68
N GLU A 242 -3.22 -4.59 18.95
CA GLU A 242 -3.62 -5.52 20.04
C GLU A 242 -5.01 -6.14 19.79
N ASP A 243 -5.93 -5.37 19.19
CA ASP A 243 -7.31 -5.76 18.92
C ASP A 243 -7.47 -6.52 17.58
N ALA A 244 -6.42 -6.61 16.77
CA ALA A 244 -6.48 -7.28 15.48
C ALA A 244 -6.14 -8.76 15.60
N THR A 245 -6.88 -9.60 14.87
CA THR A 245 -6.48 -10.99 14.67
C THR A 245 -5.33 -11.04 13.68
N VAL A 246 -4.21 -11.67 14.03
CA VAL A 246 -3.12 -11.90 13.08
C VAL A 246 -3.39 -13.16 12.28
N VAL A 247 -3.40 -13.05 10.96
CA VAL A 247 -3.63 -14.16 10.04
C VAL A 247 -2.47 -14.33 9.07
N TRP A 248 -2.16 -15.58 8.73
CA TRP A 248 -1.14 -15.88 7.75
C TRP A 248 -1.71 -15.78 6.34
N ARG A 249 -0.96 -15.12 5.45
CA ARG A 249 -1.17 -15.25 4.02
C ARG A 249 -0.48 -16.52 3.54
N ASP A 250 -1.23 -17.36 2.86
CA ASP A 250 -0.74 -18.54 2.15
C ASP A 250 -0.65 -18.32 0.64
N ASP A 251 -1.07 -17.13 0.18
CA ASP A 251 -0.91 -16.72 -1.20
C ASP A 251 0.55 -16.35 -1.49
N GLU A 252 0.94 -16.39 -2.78
CA GLU A 252 2.29 -16.06 -3.25
C GLU A 252 2.71 -14.60 -2.98
N TYR A 253 1.83 -13.81 -2.36
CA TYR A 253 2.08 -12.42 -2.03
C TYR A 253 2.86 -12.32 -0.71
N ASP A 254 4.15 -12.09 -0.82
CA ASP A 254 5.04 -11.85 0.33
C ASP A 254 4.88 -10.41 0.88
N ALA A 255 3.64 -10.04 1.25
CA ALA A 255 3.39 -8.79 1.93
C ALA A 255 3.60 -9.00 3.45
N PRO A 256 4.56 -8.31 4.06
CA PRO A 256 4.90 -8.52 5.48
C PRO A 256 3.77 -8.09 6.42
N PHE A 257 2.93 -7.15 5.98
CA PHE A 257 1.86 -6.56 6.77
C PHE A 257 0.76 -6.06 5.84
N SER A 258 -0.49 -6.39 6.14
CA SER A 258 -1.65 -5.82 5.47
C SER A 258 -2.82 -5.74 6.44
N ARG A 259 -3.22 -4.51 6.80
CA ARG A 259 -4.32 -4.23 7.73
C ARG A 259 -5.65 -4.23 7.00
N HIS A 260 -6.60 -5.00 7.52
CA HIS A 260 -7.99 -5.05 7.08
C HIS A 260 -8.89 -4.64 8.23
N TYR A 261 -9.59 -3.54 8.08
CA TYR A 261 -10.45 -3.00 9.13
C TYR A 261 -11.81 -3.69 9.15
N SER A 262 -12.33 -4.04 10.34
CA SER A 262 -13.78 -4.15 10.43
C SER A 262 -14.42 -2.74 10.39
N PRO A 263 -15.70 -2.63 10.05
CA PRO A 263 -16.39 -1.35 10.07
C PRO A 263 -16.25 -0.59 11.40
N GLU A 264 -16.34 -1.30 12.50
CA GLU A 264 -16.23 -0.75 13.86
C GLU A 264 -14.79 -0.32 14.15
N ALA A 265 -13.81 -1.18 13.85
CA ALA A 265 -12.38 -0.85 14.05
C ALA A 265 -11.93 0.35 13.21
N LEU A 266 -12.47 0.51 11.99
CA LEU A 266 -12.20 1.68 11.17
C LEU A 266 -12.71 2.96 11.83
N ALA A 267 -13.96 2.95 12.31
CA ALA A 267 -14.57 4.09 12.98
C ALA A 267 -13.82 4.45 14.27
N ASP A 268 -13.52 3.48 15.10
CA ASP A 268 -12.86 3.67 16.40
C ASP A 268 -11.42 4.13 16.23
N ARG A 269 -10.66 3.53 15.32
CA ARG A 269 -9.24 3.80 15.13
C ARG A 269 -8.96 5.11 14.42
N LEU A 270 -9.73 5.43 13.38
CA LEU A 270 -9.46 6.58 12.52
C LEU A 270 -10.34 7.79 12.82
N GLY A 271 -11.43 7.63 13.61
CA GLY A 271 -12.45 8.65 13.81
C GLY A 271 -11.90 10.00 14.24
N ASP A 272 -11.06 10.04 15.26
CA ASP A 272 -10.48 11.28 15.80
C ASP A 272 -9.60 12.01 14.78
N THR A 273 -8.80 11.28 14.00
CA THR A 273 -7.94 11.88 12.97
C THR A 273 -8.71 12.29 11.73
N LEU A 274 -9.73 11.55 11.36
CA LEU A 274 -10.64 11.91 10.28
C LEU A 274 -11.47 13.16 10.60
N ALA A 275 -11.76 13.44 11.88
CA ALA A 275 -12.41 14.67 12.32
C ALA A 275 -11.57 15.95 12.06
N LEU A 276 -10.29 15.82 11.67
CA LEU A 276 -9.45 16.94 11.23
C LEU A 276 -9.84 17.46 9.84
N PHE A 277 -10.68 16.75 9.11
CA PHE A 277 -11.15 17.12 7.77
C PHE A 277 -12.58 17.67 7.84
N SER A 278 -12.89 18.61 6.97
CA SER A 278 -14.24 19.21 6.87
C SER A 278 -15.29 18.26 6.25
N GLN A 279 -14.82 17.33 5.43
CA GLN A 279 -15.63 16.25 4.84
C GLN A 279 -14.85 14.96 4.80
N VAL A 280 -15.49 13.87 5.19
CA VAL A 280 -14.94 12.50 5.11
C VAL A 280 -16.03 11.58 4.60
N ARG A 281 -15.68 10.69 3.69
CA ARG A 281 -16.58 9.65 3.15
C ARG A 281 -15.83 8.38 2.89
N VAL A 282 -16.46 7.29 3.16
CA VAL A 282 -16.12 6.01 2.55
C VAL A 282 -16.98 5.83 1.31
N VAL A 283 -16.36 5.59 0.16
CA VAL A 283 -17.07 5.35 -1.09
C VAL A 283 -17.08 3.86 -1.37
N HIS A 284 -18.28 3.29 -1.49
CA HIS A 284 -18.49 1.89 -1.89
C HIS A 284 -18.71 1.81 -3.41
N MET A 285 -17.81 1.13 -4.11
CA MET A 285 -17.93 0.86 -5.56
C MET A 285 -18.80 -0.37 -5.79
N THR A 286 -19.93 -0.21 -6.50
CA THR A 286 -20.97 -1.25 -6.60
C THR A 286 -21.04 -1.97 -7.94
N ASN A 287 -20.14 -1.65 -8.88
CA ASN A 287 -20.18 -2.23 -10.22
C ASN A 287 -18.82 -2.71 -10.74
N LEU A 288 -17.95 -3.21 -9.84
CA LEU A 288 -16.65 -3.73 -10.28
C LEU A 288 -16.79 -4.93 -11.22
N GLU A 289 -17.92 -5.66 -11.16
CA GLU A 289 -18.22 -6.71 -12.12
C GLU A 289 -18.33 -6.18 -13.55
N SER A 290 -18.98 -5.03 -13.77
CA SER A 290 -19.02 -4.39 -15.09
C SER A 290 -17.64 -3.99 -15.61
N VAL A 291 -16.71 -3.66 -14.70
CA VAL A 291 -15.30 -3.43 -15.06
C VAL A 291 -14.63 -4.75 -15.46
N ARG A 292 -14.89 -5.87 -14.74
CA ARG A 292 -14.37 -7.21 -15.11
C ARG A 292 -14.91 -7.68 -16.44
N GLU A 293 -16.19 -7.44 -16.74
CA GLU A 293 -16.79 -7.77 -18.04
C GLU A 293 -16.05 -7.07 -19.19
N ARG A 294 -15.62 -5.83 -18.99
CA ARG A 294 -14.84 -5.06 -20.00
C ARG A 294 -13.41 -5.54 -20.11
N TRP A 295 -12.79 -6.02 -19.03
CA TRP A 295 -11.43 -6.56 -18.98
C TRP A 295 -11.43 -7.94 -18.29
N PRO A 296 -11.79 -9.02 -19.01
CA PRO A 296 -11.87 -10.37 -18.45
C PRO A 296 -10.52 -10.83 -17.87
N GLY A 297 -10.58 -11.52 -16.75
CA GLY A 297 -9.38 -12.01 -16.03
C GLY A 297 -8.73 -10.98 -15.12
N SER A 298 -9.25 -9.74 -15.05
CA SER A 298 -8.74 -8.74 -14.11
C SER A 298 -9.12 -9.06 -12.68
N ARG A 299 -8.14 -8.98 -11.79
CA ARG A 299 -8.34 -9.07 -10.34
C ARG A 299 -8.62 -7.67 -9.79
N LEU A 300 -9.85 -7.40 -9.38
CA LEU A 300 -10.30 -6.11 -8.84
C LEU A 300 -10.66 -6.26 -7.37
N TYR A 301 -10.22 -5.29 -6.55
CA TYR A 301 -10.44 -5.28 -5.10
C TYR A 301 -10.66 -3.87 -4.51
N ALA A 302 -10.73 -2.82 -5.33
CA ALA A 302 -11.05 -1.45 -4.88
C ALA A 302 -12.55 -1.26 -4.61
N TYR A 303 -13.14 -2.12 -3.77
CA TYR A 303 -14.55 -2.01 -3.40
C TYR A 303 -14.84 -0.81 -2.51
N PHE A 304 -13.87 -0.39 -1.72
CA PHE A 304 -13.97 0.81 -0.89
C PHE A 304 -12.79 1.74 -1.12
N MET A 305 -13.03 3.03 -1.01
CA MET A 305 -12.02 4.06 -0.90
C MET A 305 -12.43 5.08 0.16
N LEU A 306 -11.46 5.76 0.75
CA LEU A 306 -11.67 6.92 1.60
C LEU A 306 -11.43 8.18 0.80
N GLU A 307 -12.38 9.10 0.85
CA GLU A 307 -12.25 10.47 0.34
C GLU A 307 -12.35 11.45 1.49
N SER A 308 -11.48 12.44 1.55
CA SER A 308 -11.63 13.53 2.51
C SER A 308 -11.23 14.88 1.93
N ARG A 309 -11.76 15.95 2.53
CA ARG A 309 -11.47 17.35 2.21
C ARG A 309 -11.08 18.09 3.48
N LYS A 310 -9.99 18.85 3.39
CA LYS A 310 -9.52 19.70 4.48
C LYS A 310 -10.38 20.93 4.67
#